data_d48660d59acea887c75bf64f47b50863
#
_entry.id   d48660d59acea887c75bf64f47b50863
#
_cell.length_a   1.000
_cell.length_b   1.000
_cell.length_c   1.000
_cell.angle_alpha   90.00
_cell.angle_beta   90.00
_cell.angle_gamma   90.00
#
_symmetry.space_group_name_H-M   'P 1'
#
loop_
_entity.id
_entity.type
_entity.pdbx_description
1 polymer ?
#
loop_
_entity_poly.entity_id
_entity_poly.type
_entity_poly.pdbx_seq_one_letter_code
_entity_poly.pdbx_strand_id
1 'polypeptide(L)'
;MSTGIRHARWDDIPRERVTDDISRRLFTGERMMIAHVYLDKGAIVPTHQHENEQLTYILEGSLRFWIGDPAQGVEELVVNAGEVLYIPSNVPHKAEALEDTFDLDVFSPPRQDWLNGTDSYFHDKK
;
A
#
# COMPACT_ATOMS: atom_id res chain seq x y z
N MET A 1 3.52 -17.31 -30.59
CA MET A 1 2.57 -17.34 -29.46
C MET A 1 3.23 -16.69 -28.25
N SER A 2 2.52 -15.80 -27.63
CA SER A 2 3.03 -15.12 -26.45
C SER A 2 2.91 -16.02 -25.21
N THR A 3 3.95 -16.02 -24.37
CA THR A 3 3.90 -16.75 -23.09
C THR A 3 3.20 -15.93 -21.99
N GLY A 4 2.97 -14.63 -22.25
CA GLY A 4 2.43 -13.74 -21.23
C GLY A 4 3.44 -13.27 -20.19
N ILE A 5 4.71 -13.65 -20.36
CA ILE A 5 5.77 -13.23 -19.44
C ILE A 5 6.06 -11.75 -19.63
N ARG A 6 6.23 -11.04 -18.52
CA ARG A 6 6.69 -9.65 -18.51
C ARG A 6 7.86 -9.54 -17.54
N HIS A 7 8.80 -8.69 -17.87
CA HIS A 7 10.02 -8.50 -17.10
C HIS A 7 10.41 -7.04 -17.12
N ALA A 8 10.69 -6.48 -15.98
CA ALA A 8 11.02 -5.06 -15.88
C ALA A 8 11.97 -4.83 -14.70
N ARG A 9 12.70 -3.71 -14.78
CA ARG A 9 13.45 -3.20 -13.64
C ARG A 9 12.57 -2.20 -12.91
N TRP A 10 12.60 -2.22 -11.59
CA TRP A 10 11.80 -1.27 -10.82
C TRP A 10 12.07 0.18 -11.21
N ASP A 11 13.34 0.51 -11.46
CA ASP A 11 13.71 1.88 -11.83
C ASP A 11 13.12 2.33 -13.16
N ASP A 12 12.75 1.37 -14.04
CA ASP A 12 12.14 1.68 -15.32
C ASP A 12 10.62 1.79 -15.22
N ILE A 13 10.03 1.43 -14.10
CA ILE A 13 8.59 1.56 -13.87
C ILE A 13 8.33 2.99 -13.39
N PRO A 14 7.42 3.73 -14.06
CA PRO A 14 7.14 5.10 -13.66
C PRO A 14 6.71 5.20 -12.20
N ARG A 15 7.26 6.19 -11.49
CA ARG A 15 6.88 6.47 -10.11
C ARG A 15 5.73 7.45 -10.13
N GLU A 16 4.58 6.97 -9.72
CA GLU A 16 3.35 7.76 -9.68
C GLU A 16 3.28 8.54 -8.38
N ARG A 17 3.09 9.86 -8.48
CA ARG A 17 2.86 10.69 -7.31
C ARG A 17 1.39 10.57 -6.92
N VAL A 18 1.14 10.15 -5.68
CA VAL A 18 -0.23 9.98 -5.17
C VAL A 18 -0.65 11.21 -4.38
N THR A 19 0.22 11.65 -3.47
CA THR A 19 0.04 12.89 -2.70
C THR A 19 1.38 13.61 -2.70
N ASP A 20 1.48 14.74 -2.00
CA ASP A 20 2.75 15.47 -1.91
C ASP A 20 3.85 14.65 -1.25
N ASP A 21 3.48 13.71 -0.37
CA ASP A 21 4.43 12.94 0.42
C ASP A 21 4.30 11.42 0.24
N ILE A 22 3.51 10.97 -0.73
CA ILE A 22 3.37 9.54 -1.04
C ILE A 22 3.47 9.35 -2.56
N SER A 23 4.30 8.39 -2.96
CA SER A 23 4.40 7.96 -4.36
C SER A 23 4.51 6.44 -4.41
N ARG A 24 4.32 5.87 -5.60
CA ARG A 24 4.31 4.42 -5.75
C ARG A 24 4.72 3.97 -7.13
N ARG A 25 5.20 2.74 -7.23
CA ARG A 25 5.45 2.02 -8.48
C ARG A 25 4.69 0.71 -8.39
N LEU A 26 4.01 0.33 -9.46
CA LEU A 26 3.15 -0.85 -9.50
C LEU A 26 3.63 -1.83 -10.56
N PHE A 27 3.60 -3.11 -10.24
CA PHE A 27 3.81 -4.17 -11.21
C PHE A 27 2.74 -5.23 -10.94
N THR A 28 1.88 -5.47 -11.92
CA THR A 28 0.70 -6.29 -11.70
C THR A 28 0.69 -7.52 -12.60
N GLY A 29 0.29 -8.64 -12.03
CA GLY A 29 -0.10 -9.83 -12.75
C GLY A 29 -1.61 -9.87 -12.90
N GLU A 30 -2.12 -11.03 -13.27
CA GLU A 30 -3.55 -11.21 -13.44
C GLU A 30 -4.27 -11.36 -12.10
N ARG A 31 -3.65 -12.04 -11.14
CA ARG A 31 -4.27 -12.37 -9.85
C ARG A 31 -3.55 -11.73 -8.66
N MET A 32 -2.48 -11.01 -8.89
CA MET A 32 -1.69 -10.40 -7.83
C MET A 32 -1.00 -9.14 -8.33
N MET A 33 -0.68 -8.26 -7.40
CA MET A 33 0.04 -7.03 -7.69
C MET A 33 1.11 -6.85 -6.63
N ILE A 34 2.27 -6.36 -7.05
CA ILE A 34 3.31 -5.95 -6.12
C ILE A 34 3.53 -4.45 -6.30
N ALA A 35 3.68 -3.73 -5.20
CA ALA A 35 3.84 -2.29 -5.22
C ALA A 35 5.02 -1.87 -4.36
N HIS A 36 5.79 -0.92 -4.85
CA HIS A 36 6.74 -0.16 -4.05
C HIS A 36 6.07 1.15 -3.68
N VAL A 37 5.91 1.40 -2.39
CA VAL A 37 5.28 2.62 -1.89
C VAL A 37 6.30 3.40 -1.09
N TYR A 38 6.45 4.67 -1.42
CA TYR A 38 7.41 5.58 -0.80
C TYR A 38 6.64 6.61 -0.01
N LEU A 39 6.90 6.69 1.29
CA LEU A 39 6.18 7.62 2.18
C LEU A 39 7.19 8.49 2.91
N ASP A 40 7.03 9.80 2.82
CA ASP A 40 7.84 10.72 3.61
C ASP A 40 7.37 10.67 5.06
N LYS A 41 8.27 10.97 5.99
CA LYS A 41 7.92 11.03 7.41
C LYS A 41 6.70 11.94 7.61
N GLY A 42 5.72 11.43 8.35
CA GLY A 42 4.49 12.15 8.63
C GLY A 42 3.37 11.89 7.64
N ALA A 43 3.66 11.20 6.54
CA ALA A 43 2.63 10.89 5.54
C ALA A 43 1.54 10.01 6.15
N ILE A 44 0.29 10.32 5.81
CA ILE A 44 -0.89 9.62 6.31
C ILE A 44 -1.57 8.90 5.15
N VAL A 45 -1.82 7.61 5.32
CA VAL A 45 -2.74 6.87 4.47
C VAL A 45 -4.06 6.83 5.23
N PRO A 46 -5.09 7.56 4.75
CA PRO A 46 -6.36 7.64 5.47
C PRO A 46 -7.03 6.27 5.65
N THR A 47 -7.92 6.17 6.62
CA THR A 47 -8.66 4.95 6.86
C THR A 47 -9.41 4.53 5.61
N HIS A 48 -9.23 3.28 5.21
CA HIS A 48 -9.89 2.71 4.04
C HIS A 48 -9.94 1.19 4.20
N GLN A 49 -10.73 0.55 3.34
CA GLN A 49 -10.79 -0.90 3.26
C GLN A 49 -10.96 -1.31 1.82
N HIS A 50 -10.54 -2.53 1.52
CA HIS A 50 -10.65 -3.08 0.17
C HIS A 50 -10.78 -4.61 0.25
N GLU A 51 -11.35 -5.20 -0.79
CA GLU A 51 -11.54 -6.65 -0.82
C GLU A 51 -10.21 -7.40 -0.98
N ASN A 52 -9.17 -6.72 -1.47
CA ASN A 52 -7.87 -7.33 -1.67
C ASN A 52 -7.26 -7.75 -0.33
N GLU A 53 -6.68 -8.93 -0.30
CA GLU A 53 -5.75 -9.26 0.79
C GLU A 53 -4.49 -8.45 0.59
N GLN A 54 -3.80 -8.13 1.67
CA GLN A 54 -2.59 -7.31 1.61
C GLN A 54 -1.53 -7.90 2.52
N LEU A 55 -0.32 -8.04 1.95
CA LEU A 55 0.89 -8.27 2.74
C LEU A 55 1.72 -7.01 2.62
N THR A 56 2.21 -6.53 3.75
CA THR A 56 3.05 -5.34 3.83
C THR A 56 4.40 -5.73 4.41
N TYR A 57 5.47 -5.37 3.71
CA TYR A 57 6.84 -5.63 4.12
C TYR A 57 7.59 -4.31 4.13
N ILE A 58 8.01 -3.86 5.30
CA ILE A 58 8.75 -2.60 5.42
C ILE A 58 10.21 -2.88 5.13
N LEU A 59 10.73 -2.27 4.07
CA LEU A 59 12.12 -2.42 3.67
C LEU A 59 13.01 -1.41 4.38
N GLU A 60 12.52 -0.17 4.57
CA GLU A 60 13.21 0.90 5.28
C GLU A 60 12.18 1.74 6.00
N GLY A 61 12.51 2.23 7.19
CA GLY A 61 11.63 3.09 7.96
C GLY A 61 10.68 2.34 8.86
N SER A 62 9.54 2.94 9.15
CA SER A 62 8.51 2.33 10.01
C SER A 62 7.16 2.99 9.78
N LEU A 63 6.11 2.17 9.85
CA LEU A 63 4.72 2.63 9.74
C LEU A 63 3.97 2.27 11.01
N ARG A 64 3.15 3.21 11.50
CA ARG A 64 2.16 2.92 12.53
C ARG A 64 0.85 2.64 11.84
N PHE A 65 0.21 1.52 12.20
CA PHE A 65 -1.08 1.12 11.67
C PHE A 65 -2.15 1.18 12.75
N TRP A 66 -3.34 1.57 12.34
CA TRP A 66 -4.57 1.41 13.12
C TRP A 66 -5.47 0.50 12.31
N ILE A 67 -5.75 -0.70 12.81
CA ILE A 67 -6.42 -1.77 12.06
C ILE A 67 -7.67 -2.21 12.80
N GLY A 68 -8.79 -2.22 12.09
CA GLY A 68 -10.08 -2.63 12.61
C GLY A 68 -11.15 -1.59 12.43
N ASP A 69 -12.38 -2.01 12.71
CA ASP A 69 -13.53 -1.12 12.65
C ASP A 69 -13.57 -0.27 13.93
N PRO A 70 -13.58 1.07 13.83
CA PRO A 70 -13.66 1.91 15.01
C PRO A 70 -14.84 1.59 15.94
N ALA A 71 -15.95 1.08 15.39
CA ALA A 71 -17.12 0.71 16.18
C ALA A 71 -16.92 -0.56 17.00
N GLN A 72 -15.93 -1.39 16.63
CA GLN A 72 -15.70 -2.69 17.26
C GLN A 72 -14.35 -2.79 17.96
N GLY A 73 -13.53 -1.77 17.83
CA GLY A 73 -12.20 -1.74 18.40
C GLY A 73 -11.12 -1.74 17.35
N VAL A 74 -10.12 -0.91 17.57
CA VAL A 74 -9.00 -0.73 16.64
C VAL A 74 -7.73 -1.18 17.34
N GLU A 75 -6.96 -2.01 16.65
CA GLU A 75 -5.66 -2.43 17.12
C GLU A 75 -4.60 -1.50 16.52
N GLU A 76 -3.73 -0.97 17.37
CA GLU A 76 -2.64 -0.11 16.93
C GLU A 76 -1.33 -0.89 17.03
N LEU A 77 -0.53 -0.86 15.97
CA LEU A 77 0.78 -1.51 15.99
C LEU A 77 1.75 -0.78 15.08
N VAL A 78 3.03 -0.93 15.38
CA VAL A 78 4.12 -0.36 14.57
C VAL A 78 4.82 -1.51 13.84
N VAL A 79 4.98 -1.35 12.53
CA VAL A 79 5.72 -2.30 11.69
C VAL A 79 7.02 -1.63 11.30
N ASN A 80 8.13 -2.22 11.71
CA ASN A 80 9.47 -1.67 11.47
C ASN A 80 10.15 -2.37 10.30
N ALA A 81 11.26 -1.78 9.84
CA ALA A 81 12.06 -2.37 8.77
C ALA A 81 12.37 -3.83 9.08
N GLY A 82 12.19 -4.70 8.10
CA GLY A 82 12.39 -6.13 8.23
C GLY A 82 11.19 -6.90 8.75
N GLU A 83 10.08 -6.21 9.05
CA GLU A 83 8.88 -6.85 9.56
C GLU A 83 7.78 -6.90 8.51
N VAL A 84 6.88 -7.85 8.66
CA VAL A 84 5.77 -8.06 7.74
C VAL A 84 4.44 -8.02 8.48
N LEU A 85 3.41 -7.56 7.77
CA LEU A 85 2.04 -7.45 8.29
C LEU A 85 1.08 -8.05 7.28
N TYR A 86 0.10 -8.81 7.77
CA TYR A 86 -1.00 -9.30 6.94
C TYR A 86 -2.28 -8.56 7.31
N ILE A 87 -2.94 -8.00 6.32
CA ILE A 87 -4.24 -7.33 6.50
C ILE A 87 -5.28 -8.11 5.72
N PRO A 88 -6.26 -8.71 6.41
CA PRO A 88 -7.32 -9.47 5.75
C PRO A 88 -8.22 -8.62 4.87
N SER A 89 -8.93 -9.28 3.95
CA SER A 89 -9.93 -8.65 3.09
C SER A 89 -10.95 -7.85 3.91
N ASN A 90 -11.22 -6.63 3.46
CA ASN A 90 -12.25 -5.74 4.01
C ASN A 90 -12.07 -5.31 5.47
N VAL A 91 -10.85 -5.40 5.99
CA VAL A 91 -10.56 -4.90 7.33
C VAL A 91 -10.08 -3.44 7.19
N PRO A 92 -10.79 -2.48 7.81
CA PRO A 92 -10.39 -1.08 7.75
C PRO A 92 -9.00 -0.87 8.33
N HIS A 93 -8.22 0.00 7.71
CA HIS A 93 -6.89 0.30 8.21
C HIS A 93 -6.44 1.70 7.81
N LYS A 94 -5.58 2.26 8.64
CA LYS A 94 -4.97 3.58 8.47
C LYS A 94 -3.49 3.44 8.78
N ALA A 95 -2.64 4.23 8.14
CA ALA A 95 -1.21 4.18 8.42
C ALA A 95 -0.62 5.59 8.50
N GLU A 96 0.45 5.70 9.27
CA GLU A 96 1.24 6.92 9.37
C GLU A 96 2.73 6.55 9.30
N ALA A 97 3.47 7.25 8.46
CA ALA A 97 4.91 7.05 8.37
C ALA A 97 5.62 7.76 9.52
N LEU A 98 6.27 6.98 10.38
CA LEU A 98 7.02 7.52 11.51
C LEU A 98 8.39 8.03 11.10
N GLU A 99 8.86 7.59 9.95
CA GLU A 99 10.12 7.99 9.31
C GLU A 99 9.88 7.94 7.81
N ASP A 100 10.85 8.41 7.02
CA ASP A 100 10.82 8.15 5.58
C ASP A 100 10.80 6.62 5.39
N THR A 101 9.81 6.12 4.68
CA THR A 101 9.53 4.69 4.63
C THR A 101 9.50 4.19 3.19
N PHE A 102 10.11 3.03 2.98
CA PHE A 102 10.03 2.27 1.74
C PHE A 102 9.29 0.97 2.06
N ASP A 103 8.08 0.86 1.54
CA ASP A 103 7.15 -0.21 1.82
C ASP A 103 6.92 -1.04 0.56
N LEU A 104 6.93 -2.36 0.71
CA LEU A 104 6.57 -3.29 -0.36
C LEU A 104 5.25 -3.93 -0.01
N ASP A 105 4.22 -3.69 -0.84
CA ASP A 105 2.90 -4.26 -0.66
C ASP A 105 2.61 -5.30 -1.72
N VAL A 106 1.99 -6.40 -1.32
CA VAL A 106 1.45 -7.41 -2.23
C VAL A 106 -0.05 -7.47 -2.04
N PHE A 107 -0.79 -7.37 -3.14
CA PHE A 107 -2.25 -7.42 -3.14
C PHE A 107 -2.75 -8.57 -3.98
N SER A 108 -3.80 -9.24 -3.55
CA SER A 108 -4.51 -10.24 -4.33
C SER A 108 -6.01 -10.11 -4.07
N PRO A 109 -6.81 -9.88 -5.12
CA PRO A 109 -6.44 -9.57 -6.51
C PRO A 109 -5.78 -8.20 -6.65
N PRO A 110 -5.36 -7.81 -7.86
CA PRO A 110 -4.77 -6.48 -8.07
C PRO A 110 -5.72 -5.35 -7.65
N ARG A 111 -5.13 -4.27 -7.16
CA ARG A 111 -5.88 -3.06 -6.75
C ARG A 111 -6.36 -2.34 -8.01
N GLN A 112 -7.61 -2.58 -8.42
CA GLN A 112 -8.17 -1.92 -9.59
C GLN A 112 -8.31 -0.42 -9.39
N ASP A 113 -8.61 0.02 -8.17
CA ASP A 113 -8.69 1.44 -7.85
C ASP A 113 -7.35 2.15 -8.05
N TRP A 114 -6.24 1.47 -7.76
CA TRP A 114 -4.90 2.02 -8.02
C TRP A 114 -4.60 2.05 -9.52
N LEU A 115 -4.99 1.00 -10.25
CA LEU A 115 -4.76 0.91 -11.68
C LEU A 115 -5.60 1.92 -12.46
N ASN A 116 -6.80 2.22 -11.97
CA ASN A 116 -7.75 3.13 -12.62
C ASN A 116 -7.66 4.57 -12.09
N GLY A 117 -6.86 4.81 -11.05
CA GLY A 117 -6.79 6.12 -10.42
C GLY A 117 -8.04 6.52 -9.67
N THR A 118 -8.81 5.54 -9.18
CA THR A 118 -10.07 5.79 -8.45
C THR A 118 -9.94 5.60 -6.95
N ASP A 119 -8.72 5.59 -6.42
CA ASP A 119 -8.44 5.49 -4.98
C ASP A 119 -8.72 6.83 -4.29
N SER A 120 -10.01 7.17 -4.18
CA SER A 120 -10.49 8.49 -3.76
C SER A 120 -10.09 8.85 -2.32
N TYR A 121 -9.82 7.86 -1.47
CA TYR A 121 -9.45 8.14 -0.09
C TYR A 121 -8.16 8.96 0.03
N PHE A 122 -7.27 8.88 -0.96
CA PHE A 122 -6.07 9.71 -1.00
C PHE A 122 -6.36 11.14 -1.47
N HIS A 123 -7.42 11.31 -2.25
CA HIS A 123 -7.70 12.55 -2.95
C HIS A 123 -8.89 13.31 -2.39
N ASP A 124 -9.57 12.70 -1.41
CA ASP A 124 -10.76 13.28 -0.80
C ASP A 124 -10.34 14.22 0.31
N LYS A 125 -10.41 15.52 0.04
CA LYS A 125 -10.01 16.54 1.00
C LYS A 125 -11.25 17.10 1.66
N LYS A 126 -11.35 16.91 2.94
CA LYS A 126 -12.46 17.44 3.74
C LYS A 126 -12.02 18.58 4.60
#